data_e72f1a5cb760c423d8e528161ca2089b
#
_entry.id   e72f1a5cb760c423d8e528161ca2089b
#
_cell.length_a   1.000
_cell.length_b   1.000
_cell.length_c   1.000
_cell.angle_alpha   90.00
_cell.angle_beta   90.00
_cell.angle_gamma   90.00
#
_symmetry.space_group_name_H-M   'P 1'
#
loop_
_entity.id
_entity.type
_entity.pdbx_description
1 polymer ?
#
loop_
_entity_poly.entity_id
_entity_poly.type
_entity_poly.pdbx_seq_one_letter_code
_entity_poly.pdbx_strand_id
1 'polypeptide(L)'
;MLSALRSAKSKAKPRLPDGIRIYAISDIHGCAHLLEQMLTVIDADLAHSRPYRAIEVYLGDYIDRGPDSRSTLDLLIKRSRRGNTVFLKGNHEAFLAEVFHDPSRIADWFRVGGMQTLLSYGLSPSPNPHDEKQQALVRELAAAMPQQHLEFLKRLRLTFTCGDFFFVHAGVRPGVPLAEQQEADLLWIREEFLRSQEHFEKYVVHGHTPVRSAEVLTNRANIDTGAYATGNLTLLSIQGSSLLAV
;
A
#
# COMPACT_ATOMS: atom_id res chain seq x y z
N MET A 1 -6.23 53.27 -4.27
CA MET A 1 -5.44 51.99 -4.48
C MET A 1 -6.41 50.82 -4.41
N LEU A 2 -6.81 50.30 -5.56
CA LEU A 2 -7.69 49.15 -5.63
C LEU A 2 -6.82 47.89 -5.52
N SER A 3 -6.92 47.18 -4.39
CA SER A 3 -6.34 45.85 -4.17
C SER A 3 -7.08 44.88 -5.04
N ALA A 4 -6.40 44.35 -6.07
CA ALA A 4 -6.91 43.27 -6.92
C ALA A 4 -7.05 42.01 -6.07
N LEU A 5 -8.27 41.66 -5.68
CA LEU A 5 -8.62 40.33 -5.17
C LEU A 5 -8.29 39.31 -6.27
N ARG A 6 -7.18 38.59 -6.12
CA ARG A 6 -6.88 37.42 -6.92
C ARG A 6 -7.96 36.38 -6.63
N SER A 7 -8.91 36.26 -7.54
CA SER A 7 -9.86 35.16 -7.57
C SER A 7 -9.06 33.84 -7.54
N ALA A 8 -9.15 33.08 -6.46
CA ALA A 8 -8.65 31.73 -6.39
C ALA A 8 -9.43 30.91 -7.44
N LYS A 9 -8.83 30.67 -8.59
CA LYS A 9 -9.38 29.73 -9.58
C LYS A 9 -9.58 28.41 -8.84
N SER A 10 -10.83 27.95 -8.71
CA SER A 10 -11.14 26.58 -8.26
C SER A 10 -10.30 25.63 -9.12
N LYS A 11 -9.33 24.94 -8.54
CA LYS A 11 -8.58 23.92 -9.27
C LYS A 11 -9.57 22.89 -9.78
N ALA A 12 -9.45 22.51 -11.05
CA ALA A 12 -10.23 21.42 -11.61
C ALA A 12 -10.04 20.15 -10.76
N LYS A 13 -11.10 19.35 -10.63
CA LYS A 13 -11.00 18.06 -9.92
C LYS A 13 -9.94 17.18 -10.60
N PRO A 14 -9.15 16.42 -9.81
CA PRO A 14 -8.18 15.49 -10.37
C PRO A 14 -8.85 14.50 -11.31
N ARG A 15 -8.20 14.14 -12.41
CA ARG A 15 -8.78 13.33 -13.47
C ARG A 15 -7.80 12.28 -13.99
N LEU A 16 -8.30 11.06 -14.18
CA LEU A 16 -7.62 10.04 -14.98
C LEU A 16 -7.80 10.33 -16.49
N PRO A 17 -6.86 9.89 -17.33
CA PRO A 17 -7.06 9.88 -18.78
C PRO A 17 -8.32 9.10 -19.16
N ASP A 18 -8.95 9.50 -20.27
CA ASP A 18 -10.17 8.86 -20.74
C ASP A 18 -9.96 7.37 -21.06
N GLY A 19 -10.96 6.55 -20.75
CA GLY A 19 -10.92 5.11 -20.94
C GLY A 19 -10.12 4.32 -19.87
N ILE A 20 -9.46 5.01 -18.94
CA ILE A 20 -8.74 4.35 -17.83
C ILE A 20 -9.61 4.30 -16.58
N ARG A 21 -9.64 3.12 -15.95
CA ARG A 21 -10.15 2.90 -14.59
C ARG A 21 -9.03 2.37 -13.71
N ILE A 22 -8.91 2.90 -12.48
CA ILE A 22 -7.98 2.41 -11.48
C ILE A 22 -8.77 1.82 -10.31
N TYR A 23 -8.30 0.67 -9.82
CA TYR A 23 -8.72 0.06 -8.56
C TYR A 23 -7.53 0.11 -7.61
N ALA A 24 -7.59 0.95 -6.57
CA ALA A 24 -6.57 1.02 -5.54
C ALA A 24 -7.01 0.23 -4.31
N ILE A 25 -6.15 -0.66 -3.82
CA ILE A 25 -6.37 -1.48 -2.63
C ILE A 25 -5.38 -1.05 -1.56
N SER A 26 -5.89 -0.85 -0.34
CA SER A 26 -5.09 -0.41 0.82
C SER A 26 -4.28 -1.56 1.44
N ASP A 27 -3.77 -1.28 2.64
CA ASP A 27 -2.96 -2.16 3.46
C ASP A 27 -3.68 -3.47 3.77
N ILE A 28 -3.10 -4.59 3.34
CA ILE A 28 -3.73 -5.92 3.39
C ILE A 28 -3.35 -6.67 4.66
N HIS A 29 -2.10 -6.54 5.08
CA HIS A 29 -1.59 -7.12 6.32
C HIS A 29 -1.99 -8.59 6.51
N GLY A 30 -1.63 -9.48 5.59
CA GLY A 30 -1.90 -10.92 5.73
C GLY A 30 -3.37 -11.31 5.76
N CYS A 31 -4.29 -10.42 5.39
CA CYS A 31 -5.73 -10.70 5.33
C CYS A 31 -6.12 -11.26 3.96
N ALA A 32 -5.58 -12.43 3.59
CA ALA A 32 -5.78 -13.06 2.30
C ALA A 32 -7.27 -13.21 1.92
N HIS A 33 -8.12 -13.58 2.88
CA HIS A 33 -9.57 -13.74 2.66
C HIS A 33 -10.26 -12.43 2.27
N LEU A 34 -9.85 -11.27 2.85
CA LEU A 34 -10.40 -9.97 2.46
C LEU A 34 -9.89 -9.56 1.07
N LEU A 35 -8.64 -9.87 0.75
CA LEU A 35 -8.11 -9.65 -0.59
C LEU A 35 -8.89 -10.45 -1.63
N GLU A 36 -9.20 -11.73 -1.41
CA GLU A 36 -10.01 -12.54 -2.31
C GLU A 36 -11.40 -11.93 -2.57
N GLN A 37 -12.04 -11.39 -1.52
CA GLN A 37 -13.31 -10.67 -1.67
C GLN A 37 -13.16 -9.44 -2.57
N MET A 38 -12.14 -8.61 -2.35
CA MET A 38 -11.90 -7.42 -3.18
C MET A 38 -11.57 -7.79 -4.63
N LEU A 39 -10.79 -8.84 -4.86
CA LEU A 39 -10.52 -9.35 -6.21
C LEU A 39 -11.79 -9.81 -6.92
N THR A 40 -12.72 -10.42 -6.19
CA THR A 40 -14.04 -10.83 -6.73
C THR A 40 -14.87 -9.61 -7.11
N VAL A 41 -14.89 -8.55 -6.28
CA VAL A 41 -15.57 -7.28 -6.57
C VAL A 41 -15.00 -6.64 -7.84
N ILE A 42 -13.66 -6.57 -7.97
CA ILE A 42 -13.01 -6.03 -9.17
C ILE A 42 -13.39 -6.84 -10.41
N ASP A 43 -13.32 -8.18 -10.33
CA ASP A 43 -13.62 -9.05 -11.47
C ASP A 43 -15.09 -8.91 -11.92
N ALA A 44 -16.01 -8.78 -10.98
CA ALA A 44 -17.43 -8.53 -11.28
C ALA A 44 -17.66 -7.17 -11.95
N ASP A 45 -17.01 -6.11 -11.45
CA ASP A 45 -17.13 -4.78 -12.07
C ASP A 45 -16.49 -4.75 -13.47
N LEU A 46 -15.35 -5.39 -13.67
CA LEU A 46 -14.70 -5.50 -14.98
C LEU A 46 -15.56 -6.27 -16.00
N ALA A 47 -16.25 -7.32 -15.57
CA ALA A 47 -17.16 -8.08 -16.43
C ALA A 47 -18.36 -7.24 -16.87
N HIS A 48 -18.86 -6.35 -15.99
CA HIS A 48 -20.01 -5.50 -16.26
C HIS A 48 -19.65 -4.23 -17.05
N SER A 49 -18.64 -3.48 -16.60
CA SER A 49 -18.36 -2.11 -17.08
C SER A 49 -17.37 -2.03 -18.25
N ARG A 50 -16.56 -3.06 -18.49
CA ARG A 50 -15.61 -3.23 -19.61
C ARG A 50 -14.83 -1.93 -19.96
N PRO A 51 -14.06 -1.33 -19.05
CA PRO A 51 -13.26 -0.16 -19.37
C PRO A 51 -12.23 -0.51 -20.46
N TYR A 52 -11.80 0.50 -21.25
CA TYR A 52 -10.76 0.29 -22.27
C TYR A 52 -9.46 -0.25 -21.64
N ARG A 53 -9.08 0.29 -20.48
CA ARG A 53 -7.95 -0.18 -19.68
C ARG A 53 -8.25 -0.09 -18.19
N ALA A 54 -8.12 -1.21 -17.49
CA ALA A 54 -8.15 -1.25 -16.04
C ALA A 54 -6.72 -1.40 -15.48
N ILE A 55 -6.40 -0.71 -14.38
CA ILE A 55 -5.13 -0.83 -13.66
C ILE A 55 -5.47 -1.08 -12.20
N GLU A 56 -4.87 -2.10 -11.60
CA GLU A 56 -4.98 -2.37 -10.18
C GLU A 56 -3.71 -1.86 -9.49
N VAL A 57 -3.87 -1.04 -8.45
CA VAL A 57 -2.78 -0.46 -7.67
C VAL A 57 -2.92 -0.93 -6.23
N TYR A 58 -1.92 -1.64 -5.73
CA TYR A 58 -1.85 -2.11 -4.36
C TYR A 58 -0.87 -1.22 -3.60
N LEU A 59 -1.31 -0.64 -2.47
CA LEU A 59 -0.58 0.46 -1.81
C LEU A 59 0.53 0.01 -0.85
N GLY A 60 0.83 -1.30 -0.75
CA GLY A 60 1.85 -1.82 0.15
C GLY A 60 1.26 -2.49 1.39
N ASP A 61 2.12 -2.84 2.34
CA ASP A 61 1.81 -3.53 3.58
C ASP A 61 0.99 -4.81 3.35
N TYR A 62 1.59 -5.73 2.60
CA TYR A 62 0.97 -7.03 2.26
C TYR A 62 1.11 -8.04 3.39
N ILE A 63 2.20 -7.96 4.14
CA ILE A 63 2.63 -8.89 5.19
C ILE A 63 2.37 -8.33 6.59
N ASP A 64 2.61 -9.16 7.61
CA ASP A 64 2.56 -8.83 9.03
C ASP A 64 1.14 -8.61 9.58
N ARG A 65 1.00 -8.64 10.90
CA ARG A 65 -0.21 -8.38 11.70
C ARG A 65 -1.33 -9.41 11.49
N GLY A 66 -1.78 -9.61 10.27
CA GLY A 66 -2.83 -10.58 9.95
C GLY A 66 -2.30 -12.00 9.81
N PRO A 67 -3.19 -12.99 9.73
CA PRO A 67 -2.86 -14.41 9.95
C PRO A 67 -2.12 -15.07 8.79
N ASP A 68 -2.22 -14.55 7.55
CA ASP A 68 -1.79 -15.29 6.37
C ASP A 68 -1.08 -14.42 5.31
N SER A 69 0.13 -13.97 5.68
CA SER A 69 1.03 -13.24 4.77
C SER A 69 1.42 -14.10 3.55
N ARG A 70 1.60 -15.42 3.75
CA ARG A 70 1.98 -16.34 2.66
C ARG A 70 0.93 -16.39 1.57
N SER A 71 -0.32 -16.69 1.90
CA SER A 71 -1.41 -16.75 0.92
C SER A 71 -1.69 -15.38 0.30
N THR A 72 -1.52 -14.29 1.05
CA THR A 72 -1.61 -12.93 0.50
C THR A 72 -0.63 -12.73 -0.63
N LEU A 73 0.65 -13.08 -0.45
CA LEU A 73 1.66 -12.98 -1.51
C LEU A 73 1.37 -13.92 -2.68
N ASP A 74 0.91 -15.16 -2.42
CA ASP A 74 0.49 -16.10 -3.47
C ASP A 74 -0.62 -15.51 -4.35
N LEU A 75 -1.64 -14.88 -3.74
CA LEU A 75 -2.74 -14.22 -4.45
C LEU A 75 -2.26 -13.04 -5.30
N LEU A 76 -1.40 -12.16 -4.74
CA LEU A 76 -0.86 -11.01 -5.46
C LEU A 76 0.02 -11.43 -6.64
N ILE A 77 0.86 -12.45 -6.46
CA ILE A 77 1.67 -13.03 -7.54
C ILE A 77 0.80 -13.65 -8.61
N LYS A 78 -0.24 -14.41 -8.24
CA LYS A 78 -1.22 -14.93 -9.20
C LYS A 78 -1.90 -13.79 -9.96
N ARG A 79 -2.30 -12.71 -9.25
CA ARG A 79 -2.96 -11.55 -9.85
C ARG A 79 -2.04 -10.80 -10.81
N SER A 80 -0.75 -10.69 -10.51
CA SER A 80 0.25 -10.02 -11.35
C SER A 80 0.35 -10.59 -12.77
N ARG A 81 0.03 -11.88 -12.94
CA ARG A 81 0.08 -12.57 -14.24
C ARG A 81 -1.00 -12.11 -15.22
N ARG A 82 -2.04 -11.40 -14.73
CA ARG A 82 -3.09 -10.81 -15.60
C ARG A 82 -2.61 -9.55 -16.34
N GLY A 83 -1.47 -8.96 -15.94
CA GLY A 83 -0.97 -7.68 -16.42
C GLY A 83 -1.77 -6.50 -15.83
N ASN A 84 -1.35 -5.29 -16.10
CA ASN A 84 -1.98 -4.06 -15.62
C ASN A 84 -2.11 -3.97 -14.09
N THR A 85 -1.18 -4.55 -13.34
CA THR A 85 -1.08 -4.46 -11.89
C THR A 85 0.16 -3.67 -11.49
N VAL A 86 0.04 -2.87 -10.45
CA VAL A 86 1.12 -2.10 -9.83
C VAL A 86 1.14 -2.42 -8.35
N PHE A 87 2.29 -2.87 -7.85
CA PHE A 87 2.49 -3.19 -6.44
C PHE A 87 3.47 -2.20 -5.84
N LEU A 88 3.01 -1.43 -4.86
CA LEU A 88 3.85 -0.49 -4.13
C LEU A 88 4.49 -1.19 -2.93
N LYS A 89 5.61 -0.67 -2.48
CA LYS A 89 6.29 -1.09 -1.26
C LYS A 89 5.67 -0.37 -0.07
N GLY A 90 5.28 -1.11 0.94
CA GLY A 90 4.95 -0.57 2.25
C GLY A 90 6.15 -0.59 3.20
N ASN A 91 5.99 0.03 4.36
CA ASN A 91 7.05 0.03 5.36
C ASN A 91 7.29 -1.36 5.98
N HIS A 92 6.30 -2.24 5.99
CA HIS A 92 6.46 -3.62 6.46
C HIS A 92 7.34 -4.45 5.53
N GLU A 93 7.22 -4.29 4.22
CA GLU A 93 8.13 -4.94 3.26
C GLU A 93 9.54 -4.37 3.35
N ALA A 94 9.69 -3.06 3.58
CA ALA A 94 10.99 -2.44 3.82
C ALA A 94 11.64 -3.00 5.11
N PHE A 95 10.86 -3.13 6.19
CA PHE A 95 11.34 -3.69 7.45
C PHE A 95 11.78 -5.15 7.30
N LEU A 96 11.02 -5.99 6.60
CA LEU A 96 11.43 -7.37 6.32
C LEU A 96 12.76 -7.41 5.55
N ALA A 97 12.97 -6.51 4.59
CA ALA A 97 14.23 -6.41 3.86
C ALA A 97 15.40 -6.00 4.79
N GLU A 98 15.16 -5.10 5.76
CA GLU A 98 16.15 -4.77 6.81
C GLU A 98 16.48 -5.98 7.68
N VAL A 99 15.47 -6.77 8.10
CA VAL A 99 15.66 -7.98 8.92
C VAL A 99 16.50 -9.03 8.17
N PHE A 100 16.30 -9.18 6.86
CA PHE A 100 17.15 -10.07 6.05
C PHE A 100 18.59 -9.59 5.97
N HIS A 101 18.83 -8.29 6.02
CA HIS A 101 20.17 -7.69 6.02
C HIS A 101 20.80 -7.72 7.42
N ASP A 102 20.03 -7.37 8.45
CA ASP A 102 20.44 -7.32 9.85
C ASP A 102 19.45 -8.09 10.74
N PRO A 103 19.76 -9.38 11.06
CA PRO A 103 18.90 -10.21 11.89
C PRO A 103 18.66 -9.67 13.31
N SER A 104 19.49 -8.76 13.83
CA SER A 104 19.28 -8.16 15.17
C SER A 104 17.98 -7.32 15.22
N ARG A 105 17.46 -6.88 14.06
CA ARG A 105 16.21 -6.13 13.95
C ARG A 105 14.94 -6.97 14.12
N ILE A 106 15.08 -8.30 14.22
CA ILE A 106 13.91 -9.20 14.26
C ILE A 106 12.99 -8.93 15.46
N ALA A 107 13.54 -8.57 16.63
CA ALA A 107 12.75 -8.23 17.80
C ALA A 107 11.92 -6.96 17.60
N ASP A 108 12.44 -5.97 16.88
CA ASP A 108 11.70 -4.77 16.52
C ASP A 108 10.61 -5.08 15.48
N TRP A 109 10.91 -5.94 14.51
CA TRP A 109 9.93 -6.40 13.54
C TRP A 109 8.78 -7.18 14.20
N PHE A 110 9.04 -7.97 15.25
CA PHE A 110 7.98 -8.64 16.02
C PHE A 110 7.01 -7.65 16.68
N ARG A 111 7.51 -6.50 17.18
CA ARG A 111 6.66 -5.47 17.79
C ARG A 111 5.67 -4.84 16.82
N VAL A 112 5.97 -4.87 15.53
CA VAL A 112 5.08 -4.34 14.48
C VAL A 112 4.25 -5.41 13.77
N GLY A 113 4.36 -6.69 14.19
CA GLY A 113 3.52 -7.79 13.70
C GLY A 113 4.23 -8.80 12.81
N GLY A 114 5.56 -8.79 12.72
CA GLY A 114 6.34 -9.72 11.90
C GLY A 114 6.24 -11.18 12.32
N MET A 115 5.89 -11.45 13.58
CA MET A 115 5.69 -12.82 14.06
C MET A 115 4.63 -13.57 13.27
N GLN A 116 3.54 -12.90 12.88
CA GLN A 116 2.45 -13.49 12.09
C GLN A 116 2.94 -13.92 10.70
N THR A 117 3.87 -13.17 10.13
CA THR A 117 4.50 -13.57 8.86
C THR A 117 5.27 -14.88 9.02
N LEU A 118 6.12 -15.01 10.06
CA LEU A 118 6.83 -16.26 10.34
C LEU A 118 5.87 -17.44 10.51
N LEU A 119 4.81 -17.27 11.32
CA LEU A 119 3.79 -18.28 11.55
C LEU A 119 3.13 -18.71 10.23
N SER A 120 2.84 -17.78 9.32
CA SER A 120 2.22 -18.09 8.03
C SER A 120 3.11 -18.92 7.10
N TYR A 121 4.43 -18.90 7.31
CA TYR A 121 5.40 -19.76 6.63
C TYR A 121 5.69 -21.06 7.39
N GLY A 122 4.95 -21.37 8.47
CA GLY A 122 5.08 -22.60 9.25
C GLY A 122 6.22 -22.60 10.28
N LEU A 123 6.79 -21.43 10.58
CA LEU A 123 7.81 -21.27 11.60
C LEU A 123 7.16 -20.97 12.96
N SER A 124 7.79 -21.42 14.05
CA SER A 124 7.31 -21.20 15.40
C SER A 124 8.38 -20.46 16.22
N PRO A 125 8.50 -19.13 16.04
CA PRO A 125 9.55 -18.36 16.70
C PRO A 125 9.30 -18.21 18.19
N SER A 126 10.41 -18.16 18.99
CA SER A 126 10.34 -17.65 20.35
C SER A 126 10.05 -16.15 20.33
N PRO A 127 9.20 -15.61 21.22
CA PRO A 127 8.92 -14.17 21.29
C PRO A 127 10.16 -13.29 21.50
N ASN A 128 11.19 -13.82 22.17
CA ASN A 128 12.45 -13.12 22.45
C ASN A 128 13.64 -14.01 22.05
N PRO A 129 13.98 -14.11 20.76
CA PRO A 129 15.12 -14.89 20.32
C PRO A 129 16.44 -14.20 20.72
N HIS A 130 17.39 -14.93 21.27
CA HIS A 130 18.76 -14.46 21.49
C HIS A 130 19.55 -14.43 20.18
N ASP A 131 20.67 -13.73 20.13
CA ASP A 131 21.43 -13.39 18.91
C ASP A 131 21.66 -14.54 17.92
N GLU A 132 22.15 -15.69 18.38
CA GLU A 132 22.37 -16.86 17.52
C GLU A 132 21.04 -17.41 16.95
N LYS A 133 19.95 -17.35 17.74
CA LYS A 133 18.62 -17.79 17.33
C LYS A 133 17.98 -16.79 16.35
N GLN A 134 18.30 -15.51 16.45
CA GLN A 134 17.83 -14.49 15.49
C GLN A 134 18.35 -14.79 14.09
N GLN A 135 19.66 -15.03 13.96
CA GLN A 135 20.27 -15.39 12.68
C GLN A 135 19.73 -16.71 12.11
N ALA A 136 19.53 -17.72 12.97
CA ALA A 136 18.95 -18.99 12.56
C ALA A 136 17.53 -18.79 12.02
N LEU A 137 16.70 -18.06 12.74
CA LEU A 137 15.30 -17.81 12.39
C LEU A 137 15.16 -17.04 11.07
N VAL A 138 16.02 -16.04 10.81
CA VAL A 138 16.04 -15.33 9.52
C VAL A 138 16.45 -16.25 8.37
N ARG A 139 17.43 -17.14 8.58
CA ARG A 139 17.78 -18.16 7.58
C ARG A 139 16.65 -19.15 7.33
N GLU A 140 15.97 -19.59 8.38
CA GLU A 140 14.79 -20.48 8.27
C GLU A 140 13.65 -19.81 7.49
N LEU A 141 13.37 -18.52 7.77
CA LEU A 141 12.38 -17.78 7.02
C LEU A 141 12.76 -17.66 5.54
N ALA A 142 14.01 -17.29 5.25
CA ALA A 142 14.50 -17.19 3.88
C ALA A 142 14.40 -18.53 3.13
N ALA A 143 14.61 -19.66 3.81
CA ALA A 143 14.46 -20.99 3.24
C ALA A 143 13.00 -21.43 3.08
N ALA A 144 12.10 -20.99 3.98
CA ALA A 144 10.68 -21.31 3.94
C ALA A 144 9.90 -20.47 2.92
N MET A 145 10.39 -19.27 2.60
CA MET A 145 9.77 -18.40 1.59
C MET A 145 10.07 -18.91 0.17
N PRO A 146 9.03 -19.17 -0.66
CA PRO A 146 9.23 -19.49 -2.06
C PRO A 146 10.04 -18.40 -2.78
N GLN A 147 10.90 -18.78 -3.71
CA GLN A 147 11.73 -17.85 -4.49
C GLN A 147 10.89 -16.76 -5.16
N GLN A 148 9.70 -17.11 -5.67
CA GLN A 148 8.77 -16.15 -6.28
C GLN A 148 8.29 -15.06 -5.31
N HIS A 149 8.17 -15.34 -3.99
CA HIS A 149 7.82 -14.33 -2.98
C HIS A 149 8.97 -13.34 -2.78
N LEU A 150 10.19 -13.83 -2.65
CA LEU A 150 11.38 -12.99 -2.51
C LEU A 150 11.58 -12.09 -3.74
N GLU A 151 11.35 -12.63 -4.93
CA GLU A 151 11.43 -11.87 -6.18
C GLU A 151 10.31 -10.83 -6.31
N PHE A 152 9.10 -11.16 -5.88
CA PHE A 152 7.97 -10.24 -5.85
C PHE A 152 8.28 -9.05 -4.94
N LEU A 153 8.73 -9.30 -3.70
CA LEU A 153 9.08 -8.26 -2.73
C LEU A 153 10.21 -7.34 -3.22
N LYS A 154 11.19 -7.87 -3.95
CA LYS A 154 12.30 -7.08 -4.53
C LYS A 154 11.86 -6.15 -5.68
N ARG A 155 10.72 -6.42 -6.33
CA ARG A 155 10.21 -5.66 -7.49
C ARG A 155 9.19 -4.60 -7.14
N LEU A 156 8.86 -4.43 -5.87
CA LEU A 156 7.90 -3.43 -5.41
C LEU A 156 8.39 -2.02 -5.73
N ARG A 157 7.45 -1.16 -6.12
CA ARG A 157 7.73 0.24 -6.46
C ARG A 157 7.43 1.14 -5.27
N LEU A 158 8.09 2.29 -5.20
CA LEU A 158 7.78 3.28 -4.17
C LEU A 158 6.53 4.09 -4.52
N THR A 159 6.32 4.38 -5.80
CA THR A 159 5.23 5.24 -6.27
C THR A 159 4.70 4.80 -7.62
N PHE A 160 3.49 5.27 -7.93
CA PHE A 160 2.90 5.16 -9.27
C PHE A 160 2.11 6.43 -9.60
N THR A 161 2.15 6.86 -10.85
CA THR A 161 1.44 8.04 -11.32
C THR A 161 0.56 7.71 -12.53
N CYS A 162 -0.68 8.18 -12.52
CA CYS A 162 -1.58 8.09 -13.66
C CYS A 162 -2.49 9.32 -13.73
N GLY A 163 -2.44 10.06 -14.82
CA GLY A 163 -3.16 11.33 -14.95
C GLY A 163 -2.79 12.30 -13.83
N ASP A 164 -3.80 12.81 -13.14
CA ASP A 164 -3.62 13.74 -12.01
C ASP A 164 -3.44 13.04 -10.65
N PHE A 165 -3.33 11.70 -10.63
CA PHE A 165 -3.21 10.91 -9.40
C PHE A 165 -1.79 10.41 -9.18
N PHE A 166 -1.35 10.47 -7.92
CA PHE A 166 -0.10 9.94 -7.40
C PHE A 166 -0.40 8.93 -6.31
N PHE A 167 0.05 7.70 -6.48
CA PHE A 167 -0.15 6.60 -5.55
C PHE A 167 1.13 6.35 -4.78
N VAL A 168 1.03 6.25 -3.47
CA VAL A 168 2.14 6.06 -2.53
C VAL A 168 1.64 5.32 -1.31
N HIS A 169 2.54 4.65 -0.57
CA HIS A 169 2.13 3.94 0.63
C HIS A 169 1.70 4.88 1.76
N ALA A 170 2.62 5.71 2.30
CA ALA A 170 2.32 6.54 3.48
C ALA A 170 1.90 7.97 3.14
N GLY A 171 2.59 8.62 2.22
CA GLY A 171 2.33 10.00 1.86
C GLY A 171 3.54 10.68 1.22
N VAL A 172 3.51 12.01 1.21
CA VAL A 172 4.57 12.84 0.65
C VAL A 172 4.92 13.97 1.62
N ARG A 173 6.18 14.40 1.67
CA ARG A 173 6.60 15.54 2.46
C ARG A 173 6.09 16.84 1.83
N PRO A 174 5.30 17.65 2.55
CA PRO A 174 4.85 18.96 2.06
C PRO A 174 6.03 19.87 1.69
N GLY A 175 5.85 20.68 0.65
CA GLY A 175 6.88 21.61 0.17
C GLY A 175 8.02 20.97 -0.63
N VAL A 176 8.04 19.63 -0.78
CA VAL A 176 9.03 18.91 -1.58
C VAL A 176 8.37 18.42 -2.87
N PRO A 177 8.97 18.63 -4.06
CA PRO A 177 8.46 18.12 -5.33
C PRO A 177 8.28 16.59 -5.31
N LEU A 178 7.24 16.07 -5.99
CA LEU A 178 6.97 14.63 -6.01
C LEU A 178 8.13 13.79 -6.57
N ALA A 179 8.92 14.35 -7.46
CA ALA A 179 10.10 13.69 -8.03
C ALA A 179 11.32 13.66 -7.08
N GLU A 180 11.31 14.45 -6.00
CA GLU A 180 12.41 14.61 -5.05
C GLU A 180 12.10 14.00 -3.67
N GLN A 181 10.95 13.33 -3.54
CA GLN A 181 10.53 12.68 -2.31
C GLN A 181 11.51 11.58 -1.89
N GLN A 182 11.82 11.53 -0.60
CA GLN A 182 12.71 10.50 -0.06
C GLN A 182 11.93 9.23 0.27
N GLU A 183 12.55 8.07 0.10
CA GLU A 183 11.93 6.77 0.41
C GLU A 183 11.41 6.72 1.84
N ALA A 184 12.14 7.28 2.81
CA ALA A 184 11.70 7.33 4.20
C ALA A 184 10.37 8.06 4.38
N ASP A 185 10.15 9.18 3.67
CA ASP A 185 8.88 9.89 3.73
C ASP A 185 7.76 9.11 3.03
N LEU A 186 8.03 8.57 1.84
CA LEU A 186 7.06 7.79 1.08
C LEU A 186 6.53 6.56 1.85
N LEU A 187 7.35 5.98 2.77
CA LEU A 187 7.03 4.78 3.53
C LEU A 187 6.57 5.04 4.97
N TRP A 188 6.91 6.19 5.58
CA TRP A 188 6.72 6.36 7.03
C TRP A 188 6.06 7.67 7.45
N ILE A 189 5.90 8.67 6.57
CA ILE A 189 5.37 9.99 6.93
C ILE A 189 3.94 9.88 7.48
N ARG A 190 3.62 10.67 8.51
CA ARG A 190 2.29 10.70 9.13
C ARG A 190 1.81 12.14 9.29
N GLU A 191 1.95 12.72 10.49
CA GLU A 191 1.34 13.98 10.91
C GLU A 191 1.66 15.17 9.99
N GLU A 192 2.90 15.30 9.53
CA GLU A 192 3.30 16.38 8.62
C GLU A 192 2.49 16.36 7.31
N PHE A 193 2.28 15.18 6.75
CA PHE A 193 1.48 15.02 5.55
C PHE A 193 -0.02 15.09 5.85
N LEU A 194 -0.48 14.38 6.89
CA LEU A 194 -1.91 14.25 7.20
C LEU A 194 -2.56 15.57 7.59
N ARG A 195 -1.82 16.49 8.23
CA ARG A 195 -2.32 17.82 8.63
C ARG A 195 -2.17 18.86 7.53
N SER A 196 -1.42 18.57 6.46
CA SER A 196 -1.20 19.53 5.39
C SER A 196 -2.47 19.82 4.61
N GLN A 197 -2.78 21.10 4.44
CA GLN A 197 -3.84 21.60 3.57
C GLN A 197 -3.30 22.00 2.19
N GLU A 198 -2.01 21.83 1.95
CA GLU A 198 -1.38 22.18 0.69
C GLU A 198 -1.90 21.30 -0.45
N HIS A 199 -2.01 21.89 -1.63
CA HIS A 199 -2.22 21.15 -2.85
C HIS A 199 -0.88 20.67 -3.38
N PHE A 200 -0.70 19.38 -3.42
CA PHE A 200 0.45 18.76 -4.07
C PHE A 200 0.35 18.92 -5.61
N GLU A 201 1.42 18.59 -6.33
CA GLU A 201 1.43 18.63 -7.80
C GLU A 201 0.33 17.71 -8.39
N LYS A 202 0.01 16.63 -7.68
CA LYS A 202 -1.03 15.64 -8.01
C LYS A 202 -1.87 15.32 -6.79
N TYR A 203 -3.02 14.73 -7.03
CA TYR A 203 -3.88 14.20 -5.97
C TYR A 203 -3.28 12.90 -5.42
N VAL A 204 -3.00 12.84 -4.12
CA VAL A 204 -2.30 11.73 -3.49
C VAL A 204 -3.30 10.67 -3.01
N VAL A 205 -3.11 9.42 -3.41
CA VAL A 205 -3.85 8.25 -2.88
C VAL A 205 -2.89 7.42 -2.05
N HIS A 206 -3.25 7.16 -0.78
CA HIS A 206 -2.35 6.52 0.17
C HIS A 206 -3.08 5.64 1.20
N GLY A 207 -2.30 4.88 2.00
CA GLY A 207 -2.71 4.06 3.14
C GLY A 207 -1.92 4.38 4.41
N HIS A 208 -1.32 3.37 5.05
CA HIS A 208 -0.36 3.41 6.16
C HIS A 208 -0.89 3.89 7.51
N THR A 209 -1.74 4.88 7.53
CA THR A 209 -2.30 5.44 8.78
C THR A 209 -3.77 5.12 8.84
N PRO A 210 -4.20 4.11 9.66
CA PRO A 210 -5.57 3.66 9.66
C PRO A 210 -6.57 4.76 10.02
N VAL A 211 -7.66 4.80 9.28
CA VAL A 211 -8.82 5.67 9.50
C VAL A 211 -10.09 4.82 9.66
N ARG A 212 -11.11 5.36 10.30
CA ARG A 212 -12.36 4.64 10.54
C ARG A 212 -13.12 4.30 9.25
N SER A 213 -13.05 5.17 8.28
CA SER A 213 -13.61 5.04 6.92
C SER A 213 -12.73 5.79 5.95
N ALA A 214 -12.73 5.41 4.68
CA ALA A 214 -11.93 6.10 3.65
C ALA A 214 -12.18 7.61 3.68
N GLU A 215 -11.10 8.39 3.71
CA GLU A 215 -11.13 9.86 3.71
C GLU A 215 -10.79 10.39 2.33
N VAL A 216 -11.73 11.09 1.70
CA VAL A 216 -11.52 11.75 0.41
C VAL A 216 -11.52 13.26 0.65
N LEU A 217 -10.33 13.85 0.68
CA LEU A 217 -10.12 15.27 0.92
C LEU A 217 -9.83 16.03 -0.39
N THR A 218 -9.53 17.32 -0.29
CA THR A 218 -9.29 18.15 -1.49
C THR A 218 -7.94 17.89 -2.15
N ASN A 219 -6.97 17.35 -1.41
CA ASN A 219 -5.58 17.12 -1.86
C ASN A 219 -5.15 15.66 -1.81
N ARG A 220 -5.89 14.79 -1.11
CA ARG A 220 -5.56 13.36 -0.96
C ARG A 220 -6.76 12.48 -0.66
N ALA A 221 -6.58 11.17 -0.83
CA ALA A 221 -7.47 10.13 -0.30
C ALA A 221 -6.65 9.15 0.53
N ASN A 222 -7.09 8.92 1.80
CA ASN A 222 -6.60 7.84 2.65
C ASN A 222 -7.61 6.69 2.59
N ILE A 223 -7.14 5.50 2.20
CA ILE A 223 -8.00 4.32 2.07
C ILE A 223 -7.61 3.16 3.00
N ASP A 224 -6.68 3.37 3.93
CA ASP A 224 -6.35 2.37 4.95
C ASP A 224 -7.43 2.35 6.04
N THR A 225 -8.24 1.32 6.08
CA THR A 225 -9.26 1.11 7.11
C THR A 225 -8.86 0.06 8.14
N GLY A 226 -7.59 -0.31 8.20
CA GLY A 226 -7.03 -1.21 9.19
C GLY A 226 -7.53 -2.65 9.07
N ALA A 227 -7.44 -3.24 7.88
CA ALA A 227 -8.01 -4.55 7.53
C ALA A 227 -7.80 -5.63 8.59
N TYR A 228 -6.58 -5.76 9.12
CA TYR A 228 -6.22 -6.79 10.11
C TYR A 228 -6.94 -6.62 11.46
N ALA A 229 -7.34 -5.40 11.82
CA ALA A 229 -7.99 -5.08 13.09
C ALA A 229 -9.51 -4.92 12.96
N THR A 230 -9.99 -4.45 11.82
CA THR A 230 -11.41 -4.12 11.60
C THR A 230 -12.15 -5.16 10.79
N GLY A 231 -11.46 -6.00 10.03
CA GLY A 231 -12.04 -6.88 9.03
C GLY A 231 -12.51 -6.17 7.76
N ASN A 232 -12.17 -4.88 7.57
CA ASN A 232 -12.55 -4.08 6.41
C ASN A 232 -11.31 -3.74 5.58
N LEU A 233 -11.22 -4.28 4.39
CA LEU A 233 -10.21 -3.90 3.39
C LEU A 233 -10.86 -2.97 2.37
N THR A 234 -10.36 -1.75 2.22
CA THR A 234 -10.95 -0.76 1.31
C THR A 234 -10.41 -0.88 -0.10
N LEU A 235 -11.34 -0.85 -1.05
CA LEU A 235 -11.10 -0.71 -2.48
C LEU A 235 -11.57 0.69 -2.93
N LEU A 236 -10.71 1.47 -3.56
CA LEU A 236 -11.05 2.74 -4.21
C LEU A 236 -11.09 2.58 -5.73
N SER A 237 -12.27 2.72 -6.32
CA SER A 237 -12.43 2.77 -7.77
C SER A 237 -12.36 4.22 -8.24
N ILE A 238 -11.50 4.49 -9.25
CA ILE A 238 -11.31 5.82 -9.84
C ILE A 238 -11.58 5.75 -11.34
N GLN A 239 -12.47 6.62 -11.83
CA GLN A 239 -12.74 6.77 -13.26
C GLN A 239 -13.00 8.23 -13.59
N GLY A 240 -12.23 8.80 -14.53
CA GLY A 240 -12.27 10.25 -14.78
C GLY A 240 -11.99 11.00 -13.47
N SER A 241 -12.94 11.81 -13.00
CA SER A 241 -12.85 12.54 -11.72
C SER A 241 -13.70 11.93 -10.61
N SER A 242 -14.28 10.75 -10.81
CA SER A 242 -15.10 10.06 -9.82
C SER A 242 -14.23 9.13 -8.98
N LEU A 243 -14.37 9.23 -7.65
CA LEU A 243 -13.73 8.36 -6.66
C LEU A 243 -14.85 7.68 -5.86
N LEU A 244 -14.86 6.34 -5.85
CA LEU A 244 -15.84 5.52 -5.12
C LEU A 244 -15.08 4.53 -4.25
N ALA A 245 -15.19 4.66 -2.93
CA ALA A 245 -14.68 3.70 -1.96
C ALA A 245 -15.75 2.63 -1.66
N VAL A 246 -15.30 1.37 -1.61
CA VAL A 246 -16.10 0.17 -1.30
C VAL A 246 -15.42 -0.60 -0.19
#